data_384bfa60e6fae790c96fd6b0cc6ab042
#
_entry.id   384bfa60e6fae790c96fd6b0cc6ab042
#
_cell.length_a   1.000
_cell.length_b   1.000
_cell.length_c   1.000
_cell.angle_alpha   90.00
_cell.angle_beta   90.00
_cell.angle_gamma   90.00
#
_symmetry.space_group_name_H-M   'P 1'
#
loop_
_entity.id
_entity.type
_entity.pdbx_description
1 polymer ?
#
loop_
_entity_poly.entity_id
_entity_poly.type
_entity_poly.pdbx_seq_one_letter_code
_entity_poly.pdbx_strand_id
1 'polypeptide(L)'
;MVEVRKRFEQSLYDRFDNPAKVKLIEILEKQGHTVSNVKENYYADVETVKKGVTYYSEGEVKRAWKEEWPDDWTEIRIPHRKSRLLKKYNSNVNFYVFNIHLTQCWMIRGQQMTEEIVRTAKGRYIAKGELFYHI
;
A
#
# COMPACT_ATOMS: atom_id res chain seq x y z
N MET A 1 -18.42 17.47 9.78
CA MET A 1 -17.94 16.11 10.08
C MET A 1 -17.11 15.54 8.95
N VAL A 2 -17.73 15.36 7.80
CA VAL A 2 -17.02 14.78 6.65
C VAL A 2 -15.83 15.65 6.24
N GLU A 3 -15.99 16.96 6.23
CA GLU A 3 -14.90 17.87 5.86
C GLU A 3 -13.75 17.87 6.85
N VAL A 4 -14.03 17.78 8.15
CA VAL A 4 -12.98 17.74 9.17
C VAL A 4 -12.17 16.45 9.02
N ARG A 5 -12.85 15.33 8.85
CA ARG A 5 -12.20 14.04 8.62
C ARG A 5 -11.40 14.04 7.31
N LYS A 6 -12.01 14.56 6.26
CA LYS A 6 -11.37 14.65 4.94
C LYS A 6 -10.13 15.54 5.00
N ARG A 7 -10.21 16.66 5.73
CA ARG A 7 -9.08 17.56 5.90
C ARG A 7 -7.92 16.89 6.63
N PHE A 8 -8.23 16.14 7.69
CA PHE A 8 -7.23 15.40 8.45
C PHE A 8 -6.58 14.33 7.58
N GLU A 9 -7.39 13.56 6.85
CA GLU A 9 -6.91 12.55 5.93
C GLU A 9 -6.09 13.17 4.80
N GLN A 10 -6.50 14.31 4.30
CA GLN A 10 -5.77 15.04 3.26
C GLN A 10 -4.38 15.46 3.72
N SER A 11 -4.25 15.90 4.98
CA SER A 11 -2.96 16.25 5.55
C SER A 11 -2.01 15.05 5.59
N LEU A 12 -2.51 13.88 6.00
CA LEU A 12 -1.73 12.65 5.97
C LEU A 12 -1.39 12.23 4.54
N TYR A 13 -2.35 12.34 3.64
CA TYR A 13 -2.18 12.02 2.23
C TYR A 13 -1.07 12.88 1.61
N ASP A 14 -1.13 14.19 1.82
CA ASP A 14 -0.13 15.11 1.28
C ASP A 14 1.26 14.84 1.83
N ARG A 15 1.33 14.41 3.09
CA ARG A 15 2.60 14.18 3.77
C ARG A 15 3.23 12.83 3.42
N PHE A 16 2.44 11.77 3.29
CA PHE A 16 2.94 10.41 3.13
C PHE A 16 2.46 9.70 1.87
N ASP A 17 1.14 9.75 1.61
CA ASP A 17 0.55 8.94 0.53
C ASP A 17 0.76 9.56 -0.84
N ASN A 18 0.62 10.87 -0.96
CA ASN A 18 0.79 11.53 -2.26
C ASN A 18 2.24 11.43 -2.78
N PRO A 19 3.27 11.70 -1.96
CA PRO A 19 4.64 11.45 -2.39
C PRO A 19 4.91 9.99 -2.73
N ALA A 20 4.32 9.05 -1.98
CA ALA A 20 4.46 7.62 -2.27
C ALA A 20 3.83 7.26 -3.61
N LYS A 21 2.68 7.83 -3.92
CA LYS A 21 2.01 7.62 -5.20
C LYS A 21 2.86 8.13 -6.37
N VAL A 22 3.46 9.30 -6.23
CA VAL A 22 4.38 9.85 -7.24
C VAL A 22 5.58 8.94 -7.43
N LYS A 23 6.16 8.45 -6.33
CA LYS A 23 7.28 7.54 -6.39
C LYS A 23 6.92 6.21 -7.03
N LEU A 24 5.73 5.70 -6.72
CA LEU A 24 5.22 4.47 -7.33
C LEU A 24 5.09 4.61 -8.84
N ILE A 25 4.55 5.74 -9.30
CA ILE A 25 4.44 6.01 -10.73
C ILE A 25 5.82 6.04 -11.40
N GLU A 26 6.81 6.70 -10.77
CA GLU A 26 8.17 6.71 -11.29
C GLU A 26 8.74 5.31 -11.46
N ILE A 27 8.56 4.46 -10.45
CA ILE A 27 9.03 3.08 -10.48
C ILE A 27 8.38 2.31 -11.63
N LEU A 28 7.06 2.41 -11.74
CA LEU A 28 6.30 1.70 -12.76
C LEU A 28 6.70 2.16 -14.17
N GLU A 29 6.86 3.45 -14.38
CA GLU A 29 7.26 3.98 -15.68
C GLU A 29 8.67 3.54 -16.05
N LYS A 30 9.58 3.47 -15.09
CA LYS A 30 10.93 2.95 -15.33
C LYS A 30 10.92 1.47 -15.71
N GLN A 31 9.92 0.74 -15.26
CA GLN A 31 9.73 -0.68 -15.58
C GLN A 31 8.95 -0.90 -16.89
N GLY A 32 8.64 0.17 -17.60
CA GLY A 32 7.97 0.08 -18.89
C GLY A 32 6.45 0.16 -18.83
N HIS A 33 5.88 0.51 -17.68
CA HIS A 33 4.43 0.70 -17.56
C HIS A 33 4.00 2.07 -18.08
N THR A 34 2.80 2.12 -18.65
CA THR A 34 2.13 3.38 -18.99
C THR A 34 0.97 3.57 -18.03
N VAL A 35 0.91 4.72 -17.37
CA VAL A 35 -0.16 5.02 -16.43
C VAL A 35 -1.45 5.26 -17.21
N SER A 36 -2.49 4.49 -16.92
CA SER A 36 -3.80 4.63 -17.55
C SER A 36 -4.80 5.33 -16.63
N ASN A 37 -4.61 5.23 -15.31
CA ASN A 37 -5.47 5.91 -14.35
C ASN A 37 -4.79 6.06 -13.00
N VAL A 38 -5.16 7.14 -12.28
CA VAL A 38 -4.74 7.39 -10.91
C VAL A 38 -6.03 7.61 -10.12
N LYS A 39 -6.36 6.65 -9.24
CA LYS A 39 -7.61 6.66 -8.49
C LYS A 39 -7.35 6.69 -7.00
N GLU A 40 -8.40 6.92 -6.23
CA GLU A 40 -8.35 7.02 -4.79
C GLU A 40 -9.49 6.23 -4.15
N ASN A 41 -9.43 6.11 -2.85
CA ASN A 41 -10.47 5.48 -2.02
C ASN A 41 -10.65 3.98 -2.33
N TYR A 42 -11.77 3.63 -2.95
CA TYR A 42 -12.13 2.23 -3.17
C TYR A 42 -11.39 1.54 -4.31
N TYR A 43 -10.52 2.27 -5.00
CA TYR A 43 -9.73 1.75 -6.11
C TYR A 43 -8.27 1.64 -5.71
N ALA A 44 -7.50 0.85 -6.44
CA ALA A 44 -6.06 0.87 -6.30
C ALA A 44 -5.52 2.26 -6.68
N ASP A 45 -4.42 2.67 -6.08
CA ASP A 45 -3.86 4.01 -6.30
C ASP A 45 -3.54 4.30 -7.76
N VAL A 46 -2.97 3.32 -8.46
CA VAL A 46 -2.48 3.51 -9.82
C VAL A 46 -2.85 2.31 -10.68
N GLU A 47 -3.38 2.59 -11.86
CA GLU A 47 -3.64 1.59 -12.88
C GLU A 47 -2.68 1.83 -14.03
N THR A 48 -2.00 0.79 -14.48
CA THR A 48 -1.01 0.88 -15.56
C THR A 48 -1.21 -0.24 -16.57
N VAL A 49 -0.64 -0.03 -17.76
CA VAL A 49 -0.64 -1.04 -18.83
C VAL A 49 0.81 -1.28 -19.25
N LYS A 50 1.17 -2.54 -19.37
CA LYS A 50 2.47 -2.96 -19.89
C LYS A 50 2.28 -4.18 -20.77
N LYS A 51 2.74 -4.11 -22.00
CA LYS A 51 2.61 -5.20 -23.01
C LYS A 51 1.17 -5.72 -23.13
N GLY A 52 0.21 -4.79 -23.12
CA GLY A 52 -1.20 -5.15 -23.26
C GLY A 52 -1.86 -5.69 -22.00
N VAL A 53 -1.15 -5.77 -20.89
CA VAL A 53 -1.67 -6.27 -19.61
C VAL A 53 -1.88 -5.10 -18.66
N THR A 54 -3.05 -5.08 -18.01
CA THR A 54 -3.38 -4.06 -17.02
C THR A 54 -2.91 -4.52 -15.64
N TYR A 55 -2.25 -3.60 -14.93
CA TYR A 55 -1.76 -3.82 -13.56
C TYR A 55 -2.39 -2.81 -12.63
N TYR A 56 -2.68 -3.26 -11.41
CA TYR A 56 -3.21 -2.42 -10.34
C TYR A 56 -2.20 -2.39 -9.21
N SER A 57 -1.85 -1.19 -8.75
CA SER A 57 -0.80 -0.99 -7.76
C SER A 57 -1.26 -0.07 -6.65
N GLU A 58 -0.90 -0.40 -5.42
CA GLU A 58 -1.23 0.36 -4.21
C GLU A 58 0.07 0.69 -3.49
N GLY A 59 0.23 1.95 -3.09
CA GLY A 59 1.40 2.40 -2.35
C GLY A 59 1.08 2.60 -0.88
N GLU A 60 2.01 2.26 -0.01
CA GLU A 60 1.88 2.44 1.43
C GLU A 60 3.22 2.83 2.02
N VAL A 61 3.21 3.70 3.03
CA VAL A 61 4.41 4.15 3.73
C VAL A 61 4.39 3.63 5.15
N LYS A 62 5.48 2.98 5.56
CA LYS A 62 5.71 2.57 6.95
C LYS A 62 6.58 3.64 7.63
N ARG A 63 5.96 4.48 8.44
CA ARG A 63 6.63 5.63 9.08
C ARG A 63 7.76 5.22 10.02
N ALA A 64 7.66 4.04 10.63
CA ALA A 64 8.69 3.53 11.52
C ALA A 64 9.88 2.93 10.78
N TRP A 65 9.77 2.71 9.48
CA TRP A 65 10.87 2.24 8.64
C TRP A 65 11.58 3.46 8.04
N LYS A 66 12.72 3.81 8.62
CA LYS A 66 13.48 4.99 8.18
C LYS A 66 14.49 4.63 7.10
N GLU A 67 15.75 4.43 7.43
CA GLU A 67 16.75 4.09 6.43
C GLU A 67 16.89 2.59 6.25
N GLU A 68 16.95 1.84 7.33
CA GLU A 68 17.09 0.40 7.29
C GLU A 68 15.85 -0.30 7.82
N TRP A 69 15.60 -1.48 7.28
CA TRP A 69 14.52 -2.33 7.77
C TRP A 69 14.79 -2.68 9.24
N PRO A 70 13.85 -2.41 10.17
CA PRO A 70 14.07 -2.69 11.58
C PRO A 70 14.39 -4.18 11.83
N ASP A 71 15.41 -4.45 12.62
CA ASP A 71 15.89 -5.80 12.86
C ASP A 71 14.85 -6.73 13.49
N ASP A 72 13.96 -6.17 14.30
CA ASP A 72 12.90 -6.92 14.96
C ASP A 72 11.66 -7.13 14.09
N TRP A 73 11.63 -6.55 12.88
CA TRP A 73 10.54 -6.75 11.93
C TRP A 73 10.84 -7.98 11.06
N THR A 74 10.23 -9.09 11.41
CA THR A 74 10.40 -10.37 10.70
C THR A 74 9.38 -10.57 9.59
N GLU A 75 8.40 -9.66 9.48
CA GLU A 75 7.33 -9.77 8.50
C GLU A 75 6.80 -8.39 8.14
N ILE A 76 6.11 -8.32 7.01
CA ILE A 76 5.43 -7.10 6.57
C ILE A 76 3.96 -7.23 6.96
N ARG A 77 3.40 -6.21 7.58
CA ARG A 77 1.99 -6.20 8.00
C ARG A 77 1.20 -5.24 7.14
N ILE A 78 0.15 -5.75 6.50
CA ILE A 78 -0.78 -4.94 5.70
C ILE A 78 -2.16 -5.09 6.31
N PRO A 79 -2.87 -3.98 6.58
CA PRO A 79 -4.19 -4.04 7.21
C PRO A 79 -5.18 -4.91 6.42
N HIS A 80 -5.95 -5.73 7.11
CA HIS A 80 -6.94 -6.61 6.50
C HIS A 80 -8.03 -5.84 5.75
N ARG A 81 -8.27 -4.57 6.08
CA ARG A 81 -9.22 -3.74 5.34
C ARG A 81 -8.87 -3.61 3.87
N LYS A 82 -7.62 -3.88 3.51
CA LYS A 82 -7.18 -3.89 2.10
C LYS A 82 -7.72 -5.11 1.33
N SER A 83 -8.37 -6.05 2.02
CA SER A 83 -9.02 -7.20 1.38
C SER A 83 -10.05 -6.78 0.33
N ARG A 84 -10.63 -5.60 0.46
CA ARG A 84 -11.57 -5.07 -0.53
C ARG A 84 -10.92 -4.93 -1.91
N LEU A 85 -9.64 -4.60 -1.95
CA LEU A 85 -8.89 -4.50 -3.21
C LEU A 85 -8.60 -5.89 -3.78
N LEU A 86 -8.29 -6.85 -2.91
CA LEU A 86 -8.09 -8.23 -3.35
C LEU A 86 -9.34 -8.81 -3.99
N LYS A 87 -10.51 -8.53 -3.41
CA LYS A 87 -11.79 -8.96 -3.96
C LYS A 87 -12.11 -8.24 -5.27
N LYS A 88 -11.91 -6.93 -5.30
CA LYS A 88 -12.23 -6.09 -6.46
C LYS A 88 -11.42 -6.50 -7.69
N TYR A 89 -10.14 -6.81 -7.50
CA TYR A 89 -9.23 -7.12 -8.60
C TYR A 89 -8.87 -8.59 -8.68
N ASN A 90 -9.60 -9.45 -7.95
CA ASN A 90 -9.37 -10.90 -7.92
C ASN A 90 -7.91 -11.24 -7.57
N SER A 91 -7.41 -10.59 -6.54
CA SER A 91 -6.03 -10.67 -6.05
C SER A 91 -4.97 -10.18 -7.03
N ASN A 92 -5.38 -9.57 -8.14
CA ASN A 92 -4.46 -9.05 -9.15
C ASN A 92 -4.12 -7.59 -8.86
N VAL A 93 -3.64 -7.32 -7.67
CA VAL A 93 -3.19 -6.01 -7.21
C VAL A 93 -1.87 -6.18 -6.48
N ASN A 94 -0.92 -5.28 -6.74
CA ASN A 94 0.39 -5.30 -6.11
C ASN A 94 0.50 -4.17 -5.08
N PHE A 95 1.10 -4.47 -3.96
CA PHE A 95 1.30 -3.51 -2.88
C PHE A 95 2.77 -3.13 -2.79
N TYR A 96 3.05 -1.84 -2.84
CA TYR A 96 4.40 -1.30 -2.71
C TYR A 96 4.51 -0.61 -1.37
N VAL A 97 5.30 -1.17 -0.48
CA VAL A 97 5.47 -0.69 0.90
C VAL A 97 6.81 0.03 0.99
N PHE A 98 6.76 1.33 1.24
CA PHE A 98 7.93 2.20 1.24
C PHE A 98 8.38 2.53 2.67
N ASN A 99 9.66 2.81 2.80
CA ASN A 99 10.17 3.48 4.00
C ASN A 99 9.75 4.97 3.95
N ILE A 100 9.95 5.67 5.08
CA ILE A 100 9.50 7.06 5.19
C ILE A 100 10.18 8.01 4.18
N HIS A 101 11.41 7.71 3.79
CA HIS A 101 12.18 8.53 2.85
C HIS A 101 11.96 8.17 1.38
N LEU A 102 11.15 7.15 1.11
CA LEU A 102 10.86 6.67 -0.25
C LEU A 102 12.12 6.22 -1.02
N THR A 103 13.10 5.72 -0.29
CA THR A 103 14.36 5.24 -0.86
C THR A 103 14.41 3.72 -1.00
N GLN A 104 13.50 3.02 -0.31
CA GLN A 104 13.41 1.57 -0.35
C GLN A 104 11.96 1.15 -0.37
N CYS A 105 11.66 0.01 -0.97
CA CYS A 105 10.32 -0.56 -0.91
C CYS A 105 10.34 -2.07 -1.04
N TRP A 106 9.29 -2.68 -0.47
CA TRP A 106 8.94 -4.07 -0.73
C TRP A 106 7.77 -4.10 -1.69
N MET A 107 7.81 -4.99 -2.66
CA MET A 107 6.65 -5.25 -3.52
C MET A 107 6.04 -6.59 -3.11
N ILE A 108 4.75 -6.54 -2.74
CA ILE A 108 3.99 -7.71 -2.32
C ILE A 108 2.87 -7.93 -3.33
N ARG A 109 2.80 -9.12 -3.90
CA ARG A 109 1.72 -9.47 -4.81
C ARG A 109 0.47 -9.82 -4.02
N GLY A 110 -0.71 -9.40 -4.52
CA GLY A 110 -1.98 -9.69 -3.86
C GLY A 110 -2.21 -11.17 -3.63
N GLN A 111 -1.68 -12.03 -4.49
CA GLN A 111 -1.79 -13.48 -4.34
C GLN A 111 -1.10 -14.01 -3.08
N GLN A 112 -0.16 -13.25 -2.50
CA GLN A 112 0.50 -13.63 -1.26
C GLN A 112 -0.34 -13.31 -0.02
N MET A 113 -1.38 -12.50 -0.19
CA MET A 113 -2.22 -12.02 0.92
C MET A 113 -3.46 -12.91 1.06
N THR A 114 -3.29 -14.05 1.71
CA THR A 114 -4.35 -15.03 1.93
C THR A 114 -4.91 -14.93 3.34
N GLU A 115 -6.14 -15.43 3.52
CA GLU A 115 -6.77 -15.42 4.86
C GLU A 115 -6.00 -16.27 5.89
N GLU A 116 -5.20 -17.23 5.42
CA GLU A 116 -4.39 -18.08 6.31
C GLU A 116 -3.37 -17.29 7.13
N ILE A 117 -2.91 -16.14 6.61
CA ILE A 117 -1.91 -15.33 7.29
C ILE A 117 -2.53 -14.12 8.00
N VAL A 118 -3.84 -14.07 8.14
CA VAL A 118 -4.52 -12.98 8.84
C VAL A 118 -4.50 -13.23 10.35
N ARG A 119 -3.96 -12.28 11.10
CA ARG A 119 -3.89 -12.33 12.56
C ARG A 119 -3.97 -10.92 13.13
N THR A 120 -4.25 -10.83 14.43
CA THR A 120 -4.14 -9.58 15.15
C THR A 120 -2.67 -9.21 15.35
N ALA A 121 -2.41 -7.95 15.59
CA ALA A 121 -1.07 -7.46 15.90
C ALA A 121 -1.13 -6.56 17.12
N LYS A 122 -0.03 -6.51 17.87
CA LYS A 122 0.11 -5.60 19.00
C LYS A 122 1.01 -4.45 18.59
N GLY A 123 0.66 -3.24 18.99
CA GLY A 123 1.45 -2.07 18.71
C GLY A 123 0.83 -0.85 19.33
N ARG A 124 1.67 0.16 19.54
CA ARG A 124 1.28 1.39 20.22
C ARG A 124 0.10 2.11 19.57
N TYR A 125 0.05 2.05 18.23
CA TYR A 125 -0.96 2.77 17.45
C TYR A 125 -1.94 1.83 16.75
N ILE A 126 -1.97 0.56 17.15
CA ILE A 126 -2.84 -0.45 16.56
C ILE A 126 -4.05 -0.63 17.47
N ALA A 127 -5.24 -0.53 16.90
CA ALA A 127 -6.47 -0.78 17.64
C ALA A 127 -6.54 -2.24 18.09
N LYS A 128 -7.10 -2.47 19.30
CA LYS A 128 -7.25 -3.82 19.82
C LYS A 128 -8.17 -4.63 18.91
N GLY A 129 -7.69 -5.79 18.48
CA GLY A 129 -8.44 -6.68 17.61
C GLY A 129 -8.34 -6.36 16.13
N GLU A 130 -7.59 -5.31 15.75
CA GLU A 130 -7.38 -5.00 14.34
C GLU A 130 -6.61 -6.13 13.66
N LEU A 131 -7.08 -6.55 12.49
CA LEU A 131 -6.51 -7.66 11.73
C LEU A 131 -5.54 -7.17 10.66
N PHE A 132 -4.49 -7.95 10.46
CA PHE A 132 -3.46 -7.68 9.44
C PHE A 132 -3.10 -8.96 8.70
N TYR A 133 -2.68 -8.81 7.45
CA TYR A 133 -1.95 -9.85 6.76
C TYR A 133 -0.49 -9.80 7.25
N HIS A 134 0.03 -10.93 7.69
CA HIS A 134 1.42 -11.07 8.16
C HIS A 134 2.21 -11.80 7.08
N ILE A 135 2.97 -11.05 6.31
CA ILE A 135 3.65 -11.56 5.13
C ILE A 135 5.13 -11.82 5.39
#